data_c2b778551bff3bee706aab5b412e132b
#
_entry.id   c2b778551bff3bee706aab5b412e132b
#
_cell.length_a   1.000
_cell.length_b   1.000
_cell.length_c   1.000
_cell.angle_alpha   90.00
_cell.angle_beta   90.00
_cell.angle_gamma   90.00
#
_symmetry.space_group_name_H-M   'P 1'
#
loop_
_entity.id
_entity.type
_entity.pdbx_description
1 polymer ?
#
loop_
_entity_poly.entity_id
_entity_poly.type
_entity_poly.pdbx_seq_one_letter_code
_entity_poly.pdbx_strand_id
1 'polypeptide(L)'
;MPLHRLFEQRGENFVHNGLMPRNSFALYRYSAPTEPRTFLSEKELRIFQTTRLKSAKHEYHRDLFLFSCFTGICYKDMRYLTCEQIIPDTKGHLRIHGNRCKTGGEYTIKFLPAALRLLEKYRGTAPSPLAFDMPKLSSINCSLRRITKQCGISRHITFHAARHSTFPFFVKFNALQSILA
;
A
#
# COMPACT_ATOMS: atom_id res chain seq x y z
N MET A 1 7.37 7.95 15.16
CA MET A 1 8.63 8.12 15.89
C MET A 1 9.08 6.74 16.35
N PRO A 2 10.31 6.28 16.13
CA PRO A 2 10.77 4.98 16.61
C PRO A 2 10.86 4.97 18.15
N LEU A 3 10.48 3.85 18.76
CA LEU A 3 10.41 3.67 20.21
C LEU A 3 11.73 4.04 20.94
N HIS A 4 12.90 3.76 20.36
CA HIS A 4 14.19 4.09 20.97
C HIS A 4 14.41 5.59 21.17
N ARG A 5 13.99 6.46 20.22
CA ARG A 5 14.06 7.92 20.38
C ARG A 5 13.15 8.42 21.50
N LEU A 6 12.00 7.75 21.67
CA LEU A 6 11.09 8.08 22.77
C LEU A 6 11.72 7.76 24.15
N PHE A 7 12.44 6.64 24.25
CA PHE A 7 13.16 6.28 25.48
C PHE A 7 14.38 7.16 25.75
N GLU A 8 15.14 7.54 24.71
CA GLU A 8 16.24 8.50 24.81
C GLU A 8 15.74 9.85 25.32
N GLN A 9 14.71 10.43 24.70
CA GLN A 9 14.13 11.72 25.12
C GLN A 9 13.54 11.68 26.52
N ARG A 10 12.88 10.58 26.92
CA ARG A 10 12.38 10.44 28.30
C ARG A 10 13.53 10.32 29.28
N GLY A 11 14.59 9.56 28.95
CA GLY A 11 15.77 9.44 29.77
C GLY A 11 16.47 10.78 29.98
N GLU A 12 16.62 11.61 28.95
CA GLU A 12 17.14 12.97 29.03
C GLU A 12 16.29 13.88 29.92
N ASN A 13 14.97 13.81 29.82
CA ASN A 13 14.06 14.56 30.68
C ASN A 13 14.19 14.16 32.17
N PHE A 14 14.37 12.86 32.46
CA PHE A 14 14.57 12.39 33.83
C PHE A 14 15.91 12.87 34.43
N VAL A 15 16.97 12.93 33.63
CA VAL A 15 18.25 13.50 34.03
C VAL A 15 18.15 15.01 34.25
N HIS A 16 17.51 15.71 33.33
CA HIS A 16 17.31 17.16 33.41
C HIS A 16 16.49 17.58 34.64
N ASN A 17 15.50 16.78 35.01
CA ASN A 17 14.67 16.99 36.18
C ASN A 17 15.29 16.45 37.48
N GLY A 18 16.54 16.00 37.49
CA GLY A 18 17.24 15.49 38.66
C GLY A 18 16.72 14.15 39.20
N LEU A 19 15.87 13.46 38.45
CA LEU A 19 15.26 12.18 38.83
C LEU A 19 16.20 10.98 38.58
N MET A 20 17.22 11.16 37.75
CA MET A 20 18.24 10.14 37.44
C MET A 20 19.62 10.78 37.31
N PRO A 21 20.69 10.16 37.83
CA PRO A 21 22.05 10.72 37.76
C PRO A 21 22.63 10.66 36.33
N ARG A 22 22.12 9.78 35.47
CA ARG A 22 22.52 9.63 34.05
C ARG A 22 21.42 8.99 33.24
N ASN A 23 21.41 9.25 31.95
CA ASN A 23 20.46 8.62 31.02
C ASN A 23 20.91 7.16 30.76
N SER A 24 20.26 6.21 31.40
CA SER A 24 20.53 4.77 31.24
C SER A 24 20.19 4.25 29.81
N PHE A 25 19.43 5.01 29.03
CA PHE A 25 19.04 4.64 27.67
C PHE A 25 19.97 5.24 26.60
N ALA A 26 20.92 6.10 26.94
CA ALA A 26 21.82 6.77 26.00
C ALA A 26 22.69 5.78 25.18
N LEU A 27 23.01 4.62 25.77
CA LEU A 27 23.79 3.57 25.11
C LEU A 27 22.92 2.44 24.55
N TYR A 28 21.60 2.50 24.75
CA TYR A 28 20.69 1.46 24.28
C TYR A 28 20.38 1.66 22.78
N ARG A 29 21.13 0.97 21.94
CA ARG A 29 20.84 0.88 20.50
C ARG A 29 19.99 -0.35 20.24
N TYR A 30 18.67 -0.14 20.11
CA TYR A 30 17.78 -1.19 19.63
C TYR A 30 17.96 -1.37 18.13
N SER A 31 18.69 -2.40 17.76
CA SER A 31 18.70 -2.90 16.38
C SER A 31 17.67 -4.00 16.27
N ALA A 32 16.43 -3.64 15.94
CA ALA A 32 15.46 -4.66 15.57
C ALA A 32 15.96 -5.40 14.33
N PRO A 33 15.92 -6.73 14.30
CA PRO A 33 16.17 -7.46 13.06
C PRO A 33 15.19 -6.94 12.03
N THR A 34 15.73 -6.37 10.93
CA THR A 34 14.92 -5.89 9.82
C THR A 34 14.42 -7.12 9.06
N GLU A 35 13.21 -7.58 9.39
CA GLU A 35 12.54 -8.60 8.60
C GLU A 35 12.52 -8.16 7.13
N PRO A 36 12.98 -9.01 6.21
CA PRO A 36 12.98 -8.67 4.80
C PRO A 36 11.55 -8.34 4.36
N ARG A 37 11.36 -7.14 3.82
CA ARG A 37 10.03 -6.69 3.37
C ARG A 37 9.50 -7.64 2.33
N THR A 38 8.35 -8.26 2.62
CA THR A 38 7.70 -9.18 1.71
C THR A 38 7.01 -8.41 0.59
N PHE A 39 7.35 -8.70 -0.66
CA PHE A 39 6.73 -8.10 -1.85
C PHE A 39 6.64 -9.17 -2.95
N LEU A 40 5.79 -8.94 -3.95
CA LEU A 40 5.71 -9.77 -5.13
C LEU A 40 6.72 -9.30 -6.17
N SER A 41 7.53 -10.22 -6.70
CA SER A 41 8.35 -9.97 -7.87
C SER A 41 7.46 -9.76 -9.12
N GLU A 42 8.01 -9.22 -10.20
CA GLU A 42 7.26 -9.00 -11.44
C GLU A 42 6.68 -10.30 -12.00
N LYS A 43 7.45 -11.39 -11.96
CA LYS A 43 7.00 -12.72 -12.41
C LYS A 43 5.82 -13.22 -11.57
N GLU A 44 5.94 -13.12 -10.24
CA GLU A 44 4.89 -13.54 -9.31
C GLU A 44 3.62 -12.68 -9.45
N LEU A 45 3.78 -11.35 -9.65
CA LEU A 45 2.64 -10.47 -9.86
C LEU A 45 1.90 -10.80 -11.17
N ARG A 46 2.62 -11.14 -12.24
CA ARG A 46 2.01 -11.62 -13.51
C ARG A 46 1.22 -12.91 -13.29
N ILE A 47 1.80 -13.90 -12.61
CA ILE A 47 1.11 -15.15 -12.26
C ILE A 47 -0.13 -14.83 -11.40
N PHE A 48 0.01 -13.99 -10.39
CA PHE A 48 -1.06 -13.59 -9.50
C PHE A 48 -2.21 -12.89 -10.25
N GLN A 49 -1.89 -12.04 -11.23
CA GLN A 49 -2.86 -11.32 -12.05
C GLN A 49 -3.61 -12.26 -13.02
N THR A 50 -2.91 -13.22 -13.62
CA THR A 50 -3.47 -14.10 -14.68
C THR A 50 -4.10 -15.39 -14.16
N THR A 51 -3.85 -15.75 -12.89
CA THR A 51 -4.41 -16.96 -12.29
C THR A 51 -5.94 -16.92 -12.28
N ARG A 52 -6.57 -17.95 -12.86
CA ARG A 52 -8.02 -18.09 -12.87
C ARG A 52 -8.52 -18.46 -11.48
N LEU A 53 -9.40 -17.64 -10.92
CA LEU A 53 -10.01 -17.84 -9.62
C LEU A 53 -11.46 -18.31 -9.79
N LYS A 54 -11.88 -19.29 -8.96
CA LYS A 54 -13.25 -19.84 -9.01
C LYS A 54 -14.26 -18.95 -8.25
N SER A 55 -13.79 -18.09 -7.37
CA SER A 55 -14.64 -17.27 -6.49
C SER A 55 -14.57 -15.81 -6.88
N ALA A 56 -15.71 -15.20 -7.18
CA ALA A 56 -15.85 -13.75 -7.44
C ALA A 56 -15.31 -12.91 -6.27
N LYS A 57 -15.51 -13.37 -5.02
CA LYS A 57 -14.95 -12.72 -3.83
C LYS A 57 -13.42 -12.70 -3.86
N HIS A 58 -12.78 -13.83 -4.22
CA HIS A 58 -11.31 -13.88 -4.32
C HIS A 58 -10.81 -13.03 -5.48
N GLU A 59 -11.53 -13.01 -6.59
CA GLU A 59 -11.21 -12.15 -7.73
C GLU A 59 -11.26 -10.68 -7.33
N TYR A 60 -12.32 -10.23 -6.66
CA TYR A 60 -12.45 -8.86 -6.17
C TYR A 60 -11.31 -8.50 -5.21
N HIS A 61 -11.02 -9.35 -4.21
CA HIS A 61 -9.93 -9.11 -3.26
C HIS A 61 -8.54 -9.05 -3.93
N ARG A 62 -8.31 -9.89 -4.96
CA ARG A 62 -7.12 -9.84 -5.80
C ARG A 62 -7.02 -8.50 -6.53
N ASP A 63 -8.10 -8.07 -7.15
CA ASP A 63 -8.13 -6.87 -7.96
C ASP A 63 -7.94 -5.60 -7.12
N LEU A 64 -8.49 -5.56 -5.89
CA LEU A 64 -8.19 -4.50 -4.92
C LEU A 64 -6.70 -4.46 -4.53
N PHE A 65 -6.09 -5.63 -4.31
CA PHE A 65 -4.65 -5.72 -4.05
C PHE A 65 -3.82 -5.24 -5.24
N LEU A 66 -4.17 -5.67 -6.46
CA LEU A 66 -3.51 -5.23 -7.69
C LEU A 66 -3.66 -3.73 -7.91
N PHE A 67 -4.84 -3.16 -7.64
CA PHE A 67 -5.03 -1.71 -7.70
C PHE A 67 -4.07 -0.98 -6.74
N SER A 68 -3.93 -1.48 -5.51
CA SER A 68 -2.94 -0.94 -4.57
C SER A 68 -1.49 -1.13 -5.06
N CYS A 69 -1.16 -2.25 -5.73
CA CYS A 69 0.16 -2.46 -6.36
C CYS A 69 0.43 -1.43 -7.47
N PHE A 70 -0.58 -1.07 -8.28
CA PHE A 70 -0.41 -0.16 -9.41
C PHE A 70 -0.50 1.32 -9.04
N THR A 71 -1.01 1.66 -7.87
CA THR A 71 -1.19 3.05 -7.42
C THR A 71 -0.33 3.41 -6.21
N GLY A 72 0.11 2.41 -5.44
CA GLY A 72 0.80 2.63 -4.16
C GLY A 72 -0.12 3.14 -3.05
N ILE A 73 -1.45 3.21 -3.27
CA ILE A 73 -2.40 3.64 -2.25
C ILE A 73 -2.49 2.60 -1.13
N CYS A 74 -2.56 3.03 0.13
CA CYS A 74 -2.69 2.10 1.24
C CYS A 74 -4.15 1.69 1.46
N TYR A 75 -4.36 0.57 2.20
CA TYR A 75 -5.70 0.08 2.51
C TYR A 75 -6.62 1.16 3.12
N LYS A 76 -6.11 1.94 4.08
CA LYS A 76 -6.92 2.95 4.77
C LYS A 76 -7.32 4.08 3.83
N ASP A 77 -6.37 4.57 3.02
CA ASP A 77 -6.65 5.64 2.05
C ASP A 77 -7.59 5.13 0.94
N MET A 78 -7.43 3.88 0.48
CA MET A 78 -8.30 3.26 -0.51
C MET A 78 -9.73 3.04 0.00
N ARG A 79 -9.89 2.72 1.29
CA ARG A 79 -11.20 2.51 1.92
C ARG A 79 -12.07 3.77 1.92
N TYR A 80 -11.45 4.94 1.99
CA TYR A 80 -12.13 6.22 1.98
C TYR A 80 -11.98 6.98 0.66
N LEU A 81 -11.45 6.32 -0.38
CA LEU A 81 -11.33 6.91 -1.70
C LEU A 81 -12.71 7.14 -2.30
N THR A 82 -13.02 8.41 -2.61
CA THR A 82 -14.26 8.79 -3.28
C THR A 82 -14.05 8.99 -4.78
N CYS A 83 -15.12 8.90 -5.56
CA CYS A 83 -15.08 9.19 -6.99
C CYS A 83 -14.69 10.65 -7.28
N GLU A 84 -15.02 11.58 -6.40
CA GLU A 84 -14.68 13.01 -6.51
C GLU A 84 -13.18 13.28 -6.41
N GLN A 85 -12.43 12.38 -5.72
CA GLN A 85 -10.98 12.46 -5.62
C GLN A 85 -10.26 11.98 -6.90
N ILE A 86 -11.01 11.43 -7.85
CA ILE A 86 -10.48 10.96 -9.14
C ILE A 86 -10.76 12.05 -10.19
N ILE A 87 -9.76 12.89 -10.41
CA ILE A 87 -9.88 14.09 -11.25
C ILE A 87 -8.94 14.01 -12.47
N PRO A 88 -9.28 14.64 -13.59
CA PRO A 88 -8.38 14.76 -14.73
C PRO A 88 -7.22 15.74 -14.41
N ASP A 89 -6.06 15.49 -14.98
CA ASP A 89 -4.97 16.46 -15.03
C ASP A 89 -5.15 17.44 -16.20
N THR A 90 -4.20 18.35 -16.38
CA THR A 90 -4.20 19.35 -17.48
C THR A 90 -4.18 18.73 -18.88
N LYS A 91 -3.79 17.45 -19.00
CA LYS A 91 -3.75 16.68 -20.26
C LYS A 91 -4.93 15.72 -20.39
N GLY A 92 -5.89 15.76 -19.46
CA GLY A 92 -7.05 14.86 -19.42
C GLY A 92 -6.79 13.47 -18.84
N HIS A 93 -5.58 13.17 -18.34
CA HIS A 93 -5.32 11.89 -17.69
C HIS A 93 -5.86 11.90 -16.27
N LEU A 94 -6.54 10.83 -15.88
CA LEU A 94 -7.07 10.69 -14.53
C LEU A 94 -5.94 10.51 -13.49
N ARG A 95 -6.13 11.12 -12.32
CA ARG A 95 -5.27 11.01 -11.15
C ARG A 95 -6.11 10.96 -9.87
N ILE A 96 -5.59 10.32 -8.83
CA ILE A 96 -6.14 10.45 -7.48
C ILE A 96 -5.50 11.68 -6.83
N HIS A 97 -6.34 12.54 -6.25
CA HIS A 97 -5.90 13.66 -5.46
C HIS A 97 -6.63 13.64 -4.11
N GLY A 98 -5.89 13.68 -3.02
CA GLY A 98 -6.48 13.59 -1.68
C GLY A 98 -5.46 13.70 -0.55
N ASN A 99 -5.92 13.50 0.67
CA ASN A 99 -5.12 13.59 1.88
C ASN A 99 -4.93 12.23 2.52
N ARG A 100 -3.74 11.96 3.06
CA ARG A 100 -3.42 10.74 3.80
C ARG A 100 -4.24 10.64 5.08
N CYS A 101 -4.99 9.57 5.25
CA CYS A 101 -5.78 9.33 6.47
C CYS A 101 -4.95 9.26 7.76
N LYS A 102 -3.62 8.95 7.66
CA LYS A 102 -2.75 8.83 8.83
C LYS A 102 -2.07 10.13 9.24
N THR A 103 -1.69 10.97 8.27
CA THR A 103 -0.81 12.14 8.49
C THR A 103 -1.43 13.44 8.04
N GLY A 104 -2.59 13.41 7.36
CA GLY A 104 -3.22 14.59 6.75
C GLY A 104 -2.48 15.15 5.52
N GLY A 105 -1.29 14.64 5.21
CA GLY A 105 -0.49 15.14 4.09
C GLY A 105 -1.16 14.87 2.74
N GLU A 106 -1.16 15.87 1.88
CA GLU A 106 -1.67 15.78 0.51
C GLU A 106 -0.88 14.78 -0.33
N TYR A 107 -1.55 14.09 -1.24
CA TYR A 107 -0.92 13.23 -2.23
C TYR A 107 -1.63 13.27 -3.58
N THR A 108 -0.86 13.08 -4.62
CA THR A 108 -1.37 12.93 -5.99
C THR A 108 -0.78 11.65 -6.60
N ILE A 109 -1.64 10.78 -7.15
CA ILE A 109 -1.23 9.51 -7.78
C ILE A 109 -1.74 9.51 -9.21
N LYS A 110 -0.83 9.42 -10.18
CA LYS A 110 -1.17 9.19 -11.60
C LYS A 110 -1.54 7.73 -11.79
N PHE A 111 -2.57 7.46 -12.58
CA PHE A 111 -2.97 6.10 -12.89
C PHE A 111 -2.07 5.47 -13.94
N LEU A 112 -1.68 4.22 -13.68
CA LEU A 112 -1.22 3.31 -14.72
C LEU A 112 -2.43 2.76 -15.50
N PRO A 113 -2.31 2.41 -16.79
CA PRO A 113 -3.41 1.84 -17.57
C PRO A 113 -4.07 0.61 -16.92
N ALA A 114 -3.26 -0.20 -16.21
CA ALA A 114 -3.76 -1.35 -15.46
C ALA A 114 -4.66 -0.96 -14.28
N ALA A 115 -4.34 0.12 -13.58
CA ALA A 115 -5.15 0.63 -12.48
C ALA A 115 -6.47 1.23 -13.00
N LEU A 116 -6.45 1.93 -14.13
CA LEU A 116 -7.66 2.45 -14.77
C LEU A 116 -8.63 1.33 -15.15
N ARG A 117 -8.14 0.24 -15.76
CA ARG A 117 -8.99 -0.91 -16.10
C ARG A 117 -9.67 -1.52 -14.87
N LEU A 118 -8.97 -1.58 -13.73
CA LEU A 118 -9.56 -2.06 -12.47
C LEU A 118 -10.59 -1.09 -11.90
N LEU A 119 -10.33 0.20 -11.98
CA LEU A 119 -11.27 1.23 -11.57
C LEU A 119 -12.56 1.15 -12.38
N GLU A 120 -12.45 1.08 -13.71
CA GLU A 120 -13.60 0.94 -14.62
C GLU A 120 -14.37 -0.36 -14.41
N LYS A 121 -13.68 -1.48 -14.18
CA LYS A 121 -14.30 -2.78 -13.90
C LYS A 121 -15.26 -2.73 -12.71
N TYR A 122 -14.95 -1.94 -11.70
CA TYR A 122 -15.74 -1.85 -10.45
C TYR A 122 -16.48 -0.53 -10.29
N ARG A 123 -16.54 0.27 -11.34
CA ARG A 123 -17.28 1.53 -11.33
C ARG A 123 -18.75 1.31 -11.03
N GLY A 124 -19.29 2.05 -10.05
CA GLY A 124 -20.70 1.96 -9.66
C GLY A 124 -21.07 0.71 -8.85
N THR A 125 -20.12 -0.16 -8.49
CA THR A 125 -20.40 -1.33 -7.63
C THR A 125 -20.32 -1.00 -6.14
N ALA A 126 -19.65 0.10 -5.78
CA ALA A 126 -19.56 0.57 -4.39
C ALA A 126 -20.70 1.54 -4.05
N PRO A 127 -21.07 1.64 -2.74
CA PRO A 127 -21.98 2.69 -2.29
C PRO A 127 -21.42 4.08 -2.57
N SER A 128 -22.21 4.95 -3.20
CA SER A 128 -21.81 6.35 -3.44
C SER A 128 -21.51 7.06 -2.10
N PRO A 129 -20.47 7.88 -2.02
CA PRO A 129 -19.57 8.35 -3.10
C PRO A 129 -18.28 7.53 -3.27
N LEU A 130 -18.17 6.34 -2.69
CA LEU A 130 -16.94 5.54 -2.67
C LEU A 130 -16.57 4.99 -4.06
N ALA A 131 -15.26 4.91 -4.34
CA ALA A 131 -14.75 4.30 -5.56
C ALA A 131 -14.73 2.76 -5.48
N PHE A 132 -14.59 2.19 -4.27
CA PHE A 132 -14.57 0.74 -4.02
C PHE A 132 -15.34 0.40 -2.73
N ASP A 133 -16.08 -0.71 -2.76
CA ASP A 133 -16.61 -1.32 -1.53
C ASP A 133 -15.52 -2.16 -0.85
N MET A 134 -14.79 -1.52 0.07
CA MET A 134 -13.60 -2.12 0.71
C MET A 134 -13.98 -3.09 1.83
N PRO A 135 -13.76 -4.42 1.63
CA PRO A 135 -13.97 -5.41 2.68
C PRO A 135 -13.01 -5.20 3.86
N LYS A 136 -13.31 -5.84 5.00
CA LYS A 136 -12.40 -5.85 6.17
C LYS A 136 -11.02 -6.37 5.76
N LEU A 137 -9.95 -5.72 6.24
CA LEU A 137 -8.56 -6.07 5.93
C LEU A 137 -8.23 -7.55 6.21
N SER A 138 -8.77 -8.10 7.31
CA SER A 138 -8.62 -9.52 7.65
C SER A 138 -9.20 -10.45 6.59
N SER A 139 -10.37 -10.09 6.03
CA SER A 139 -11.01 -10.85 4.95
C SER A 139 -10.17 -10.84 3.67
N ILE A 140 -9.63 -9.67 3.30
CA ILE A 140 -8.73 -9.54 2.14
C ILE A 140 -7.47 -10.39 2.37
N ASN A 141 -6.80 -10.26 3.53
CA ASN A 141 -5.59 -11.01 3.83
C ASN A 141 -5.82 -12.53 3.84
N CYS A 142 -6.99 -13.01 4.30
CA CYS A 142 -7.37 -14.41 4.21
C CYS A 142 -7.48 -14.89 2.75
N SER A 143 -8.10 -14.07 1.88
CA SER A 143 -8.17 -14.38 0.44
C SER A 143 -6.80 -14.35 -0.21
N LEU A 144 -5.97 -13.35 0.08
CA LEU A 144 -4.60 -13.25 -0.46
C LEU A 144 -3.78 -14.50 -0.15
N ARG A 145 -3.86 -15.01 1.09
CA ARG A 145 -3.19 -16.27 1.49
C ARG A 145 -3.62 -17.47 0.63
N ARG A 146 -4.91 -17.57 0.31
CA ARG A 146 -5.43 -18.66 -0.54
C ARG A 146 -4.98 -18.50 -1.99
N ILE A 147 -5.02 -17.27 -2.51
CA ILE A 147 -4.63 -16.96 -3.88
C ILE A 147 -3.13 -17.18 -4.07
N THR A 148 -2.27 -16.71 -3.15
CA THR A 148 -0.82 -16.92 -3.23
C THR A 148 -0.46 -18.39 -3.20
N LYS A 149 -1.13 -19.20 -2.35
CA LYS A 149 -0.97 -20.67 -2.34
C LYS A 149 -1.33 -21.29 -3.70
N GLN A 150 -2.44 -20.84 -4.33
CA GLN A 150 -2.86 -21.32 -5.65
C GLN A 150 -1.85 -20.91 -6.75
N CYS A 151 -1.18 -19.76 -6.59
CA CYS A 151 -0.15 -19.28 -7.49
C CYS A 151 1.23 -19.91 -7.27
N GLY A 152 1.39 -20.83 -6.30
CA GLY A 152 2.68 -21.42 -5.94
C GLY A 152 3.63 -20.47 -5.20
N ILE A 153 3.11 -19.38 -4.64
CA ILE A 153 3.89 -18.40 -3.88
C ILE A 153 3.88 -18.81 -2.40
N SER A 154 5.04 -19.24 -1.89
CA SER A 154 5.18 -19.74 -0.52
C SER A 154 5.19 -18.64 0.55
N ARG A 155 5.56 -17.41 0.18
CA ARG A 155 5.66 -16.27 1.11
C ARG A 155 4.29 -15.78 1.57
N HIS A 156 4.23 -15.35 2.82
CA HIS A 156 3.02 -14.73 3.39
C HIS A 156 2.88 -13.29 2.85
N ILE A 157 1.92 -13.10 1.95
CA ILE A 157 1.59 -11.80 1.38
C ILE A 157 0.37 -11.23 2.10
N THR A 158 0.50 -10.01 2.60
CA THR A 158 -0.59 -9.21 3.16
C THR A 158 -0.90 -8.04 2.24
N PHE A 159 -2.04 -7.37 2.45
CA PHE A 159 -2.40 -6.19 1.65
C PHE A 159 -1.34 -5.08 1.71
N HIS A 160 -0.63 -4.95 2.83
CA HIS A 160 0.44 -3.98 2.97
C HIS A 160 1.62 -4.21 2.02
N ALA A 161 1.86 -5.46 1.63
CA ALA A 161 2.91 -5.83 0.67
C ALA A 161 2.68 -5.19 -0.73
N ALA A 162 1.44 -4.80 -1.06
CA ALA A 162 1.13 -4.12 -2.33
C ALA A 162 1.99 -2.88 -2.54
N ARG A 163 2.15 -2.04 -1.53
CA ARG A 163 2.98 -0.81 -1.63
C ARG A 163 4.46 -1.10 -1.88
N HIS A 164 4.97 -2.21 -1.37
CA HIS A 164 6.37 -2.61 -1.62
C HIS A 164 6.54 -3.24 -3.00
N SER A 165 5.45 -3.77 -3.56
CA SER A 165 5.42 -4.30 -4.93
C SER A 165 5.27 -3.20 -6.00
N THR A 166 4.89 -1.97 -5.63
CA THR A 166 4.66 -0.84 -6.54
C THR A 166 5.96 -0.32 -7.17
N PHE A 167 7.03 -0.25 -6.40
CA PHE A 167 8.28 0.42 -6.80
C PHE A 167 8.91 -0.11 -8.10
N PRO A 168 9.04 -1.44 -8.34
CA PRO A 168 9.60 -1.96 -9.58
C PRO A 168 8.80 -1.56 -10.84
N PHE A 169 7.49 -1.36 -10.71
CA PHE A 169 6.60 -1.00 -11.84
C PHE A 169 6.70 0.48 -12.19
N PHE A 170 6.75 1.36 -11.18
CA PHE A 170 6.88 2.80 -11.41
C PHE A 170 8.19 3.18 -12.09
N VAL A 171 9.30 2.56 -11.70
CA VAL A 171 10.61 2.81 -12.31
C VAL A 171 10.61 2.41 -13.78
N LYS A 172 10.08 1.22 -14.11
CA LYS A 172 10.01 0.76 -15.51
C LYS A 172 9.03 1.59 -16.36
N PHE A 173 7.89 1.96 -15.80
CA PHE A 173 6.89 2.75 -16.53
C PHE A 173 7.37 4.16 -16.84
N ASN A 174 8.02 4.83 -15.88
CA ASN A 174 8.61 6.15 -16.12
C ASN A 174 9.79 6.08 -17.08
N ALA A 175 10.62 5.04 -17.00
CA ALA A 175 11.73 4.82 -17.95
C ALA A 175 11.20 4.58 -19.38
N LEU A 176 10.09 3.84 -19.55
CA LEU A 176 9.47 3.65 -20.87
C LEU A 176 8.83 4.94 -21.41
N GLN A 177 8.23 5.76 -20.56
CA GLN A 177 7.67 7.04 -20.99
C GLN A 177 8.75 8.07 -21.39
N SER A 178 9.91 8.06 -20.71
CA SER A 178 11.04 8.93 -21.08
C SER A 178 11.76 8.51 -22.36
N ILE A 179 11.55 7.27 -22.85
CA ILE A 179 12.09 6.78 -24.12
C ILE A 179 11.15 7.08 -25.31
N LEU A 180 9.84 7.26 -25.00
CA LEU A 180 8.78 7.48 -25.99
C LEU A 180 8.35 8.96 -26.12
N ALA A 181 8.95 9.85 -25.33
CA ALA A 181 8.77 11.31 -25.37
C ALA A 181 9.96 11.98 -26.06
#